data_d66463ff2f5db1fa1afb61995182230c
#
_entry.id   d66463ff2f5db1fa1afb61995182230c
#
_cell.length_a   1.000
_cell.length_b   1.000
_cell.length_c   1.000
_cell.angle_alpha   90.00
_cell.angle_beta   90.00
_cell.angle_gamma   90.00
#
_symmetry.space_group_name_H-M   'P 1'
#
loop_
_entity.id
_entity.type
_entity.pdbx_description
1 polymer ?
#
loop_
_entity_poly.entity_id
_entity_poly.type
_entity_poly.pdbx_seq_one_letter_code
_entity_poly.pdbx_strand_id
1 'polypeptide(L)'
;TSNVKGSQFEQPLLEFSGACAGCGETPYAKLVTQLYGDRMYIATATGCSQVWATSFPSFPYTTNKKGQGPAVGGSLFENNAEFGMGICLGADQQRNSLCLRVEEIAAQSDDQVLKSAAADWLAHFDDKEATKAVSETLKAALYNYTGTIVAEQVGFARENVKHLVKKSVWMFGGDGWAYDIGFGGVDHVLASGQDINIMVFDTCLLYTSPSPRDTR
;
A
#
# COMPACT_ATOMS: atom_id res chain seq x y z
N THR A 1 1.52 15.47 -5.72
CA THR A 1 1.20 15.62 -7.17
C THR A 1 0.01 14.77 -7.54
N SER A 2 -0.95 15.36 -8.24
CA SER A 2 -2.22 14.69 -8.59
C SER A 2 -2.29 14.19 -10.04
N ASN A 3 -1.19 14.32 -10.80
CA ASN A 3 -1.15 13.92 -12.20
C ASN A 3 0.22 13.36 -12.61
N VAL A 4 0.24 12.61 -13.72
CA VAL A 4 1.44 11.95 -14.26
C VAL A 4 2.57 12.95 -14.55
N LYS A 5 2.27 14.07 -15.19
CA LYS A 5 3.28 15.09 -15.54
C LYS A 5 3.94 15.66 -14.28
N GLY A 6 3.15 16.02 -13.28
CA GLY A 6 3.67 16.55 -12.01
C GLY A 6 4.49 15.54 -11.23
N SER A 7 4.10 14.25 -11.25
CA SER A 7 4.81 13.19 -10.55
C SER A 7 6.25 13.00 -11.02
N GLN A 8 6.56 13.36 -12.28
CA GLN A 8 7.91 13.22 -12.82
C GLN A 8 8.94 14.22 -12.25
N PHE A 9 8.47 15.26 -11.56
CA PHE A 9 9.33 16.25 -10.88
C PHE A 9 9.59 15.91 -9.40
N GLU A 10 8.91 14.89 -8.87
CA GLU A 10 9.13 14.44 -7.51
C GLU A 10 10.26 13.41 -7.43
N GLN A 11 10.80 13.20 -6.22
CA GLN A 11 11.74 12.11 -5.95
C GLN A 11 11.10 10.78 -6.35
N PRO A 12 11.70 9.98 -7.25
CA PRO A 12 11.16 8.67 -7.59
C PRO A 12 11.30 7.73 -6.39
N LEU A 13 10.20 7.07 -6.01
CA LEU A 13 10.20 6.07 -4.93
C LEU A 13 10.59 4.67 -5.43
N LEU A 14 10.65 4.46 -6.74
CA LEU A 14 11.41 3.42 -7.41
C LEU A 14 12.61 4.10 -8.08
N GLU A 15 13.79 4.02 -7.47
CA GLU A 15 14.97 4.81 -7.86
C GLU A 15 15.60 4.33 -9.16
N PHE A 16 15.67 3.02 -9.36
CA PHE A 16 16.29 2.40 -10.53
C PHE A 16 15.54 1.13 -10.97
N SER A 17 15.76 0.70 -12.20
CA SER A 17 15.26 -0.58 -12.69
C SER A 17 16.23 -1.70 -12.33
N GLY A 18 15.81 -2.65 -11.51
CA GLY A 18 16.55 -3.88 -11.26
C GLY A 18 16.28 -4.99 -12.27
N ALA A 19 15.48 -4.72 -13.30
CA ALA A 19 15.13 -5.68 -14.36
C ALA A 19 16.12 -5.65 -15.53
N CYS A 20 15.90 -6.52 -16.51
CA CYS A 20 16.70 -6.55 -17.75
C CYS A 20 16.65 -5.22 -18.49
N ALA A 21 17.70 -4.91 -19.26
CA ALA A 21 17.75 -3.73 -20.11
C ALA A 21 16.57 -3.72 -21.09
N GLY A 22 15.82 -2.60 -21.13
CA GLY A 22 14.64 -2.48 -21.99
C GLY A 22 13.37 -3.17 -21.48
N CYS A 23 13.37 -3.71 -20.26
CA CYS A 23 12.17 -4.32 -19.65
C CYS A 23 11.03 -3.31 -19.54
N GLY A 24 9.82 -3.69 -19.97
CA GLY A 24 8.63 -2.86 -19.91
C GLY A 24 7.94 -2.79 -18.54
N GLU A 25 8.24 -3.67 -17.59
CA GLU A 25 7.58 -3.71 -16.27
C GLU A 25 7.92 -2.50 -15.40
N THR A 26 9.21 -2.20 -15.25
CA THR A 26 9.69 -1.20 -14.28
C THR A 26 9.24 0.24 -14.58
N PRO A 27 9.06 0.70 -15.84
CA PRO A 27 8.48 2.01 -16.12
C PRO A 27 7.07 2.20 -15.56
N TYR A 28 6.20 1.18 -15.66
CA TYR A 28 4.85 1.22 -15.12
C TYR A 28 4.86 1.16 -13.59
N ALA A 29 5.66 0.27 -13.01
CA ALA A 29 5.84 0.21 -11.56
C ALA A 29 6.35 1.55 -11.00
N LYS A 30 7.31 2.20 -11.68
CA LYS A 30 7.80 3.52 -11.32
C LYS A 30 6.70 4.57 -11.36
N LEU A 31 5.88 4.61 -12.41
CA LEU A 31 4.77 5.55 -12.53
C LEU A 31 3.77 5.38 -11.38
N VAL A 32 3.35 4.16 -11.10
CA VAL A 32 2.39 3.85 -10.04
C VAL A 32 2.95 4.23 -8.66
N THR A 33 4.23 3.91 -8.40
CA THR A 33 4.87 4.27 -7.12
C THR A 33 5.11 5.76 -6.97
N GLN A 34 5.30 6.53 -8.06
CA GLN A 34 5.36 7.99 -8.00
C GLN A 34 4.01 8.63 -7.64
N LEU A 35 2.91 8.00 -8.03
CA LEU A 35 1.56 8.50 -7.75
C LEU A 35 1.07 8.12 -6.34
N TYR A 36 1.38 6.91 -5.88
CA TYR A 36 0.77 6.33 -4.68
C TYR A 36 1.76 5.83 -3.63
N GLY A 37 3.06 5.84 -3.93
CA GLY A 37 4.09 5.15 -3.17
C GLY A 37 4.25 5.60 -1.72
N ASP A 38 3.83 6.82 -1.38
CA ASP A 38 3.87 7.37 -0.02
C ASP A 38 2.98 6.59 0.98
N ARG A 39 2.03 5.80 0.49
CA ARG A 39 1.06 5.02 1.29
C ARG A 39 0.79 3.62 0.74
N MET A 40 1.72 3.07 -0.01
CA MET A 40 1.54 1.85 -0.80
C MET A 40 2.04 0.60 -0.07
N TYR A 41 1.23 -0.45 -0.07
CA TYR A 41 1.65 -1.81 0.22
C TYR A 41 1.63 -2.60 -1.09
N ILE A 42 2.69 -3.32 -1.37
CA ILE A 42 2.84 -4.08 -2.61
C ILE A 42 3.09 -5.55 -2.26
N ALA A 43 2.21 -6.42 -2.72
CA ALA A 43 2.41 -7.86 -2.74
C ALA A 43 2.91 -8.26 -4.13
N THR A 44 4.08 -8.90 -4.22
CA THR A 44 4.65 -9.33 -5.50
C THR A 44 4.60 -10.84 -5.64
N ALA A 45 4.12 -11.33 -6.77
CA ALA A 45 4.21 -12.74 -7.13
C ALA A 45 5.66 -13.14 -7.44
N THR A 46 6.07 -14.33 -7.02
CA THR A 46 7.36 -14.92 -7.42
C THR A 46 7.48 -14.93 -8.95
N GLY A 47 8.54 -14.37 -9.48
CA GLY A 47 8.80 -14.19 -10.90
C GLY A 47 9.62 -12.94 -11.12
N CYS A 48 9.61 -12.40 -12.34
CA CYS A 48 10.37 -11.20 -12.66
C CYS A 48 10.02 -10.02 -11.75
N SER A 49 8.75 -9.79 -11.49
CA SER A 49 8.28 -8.67 -10.64
C SER A 49 8.86 -8.74 -9.23
N GLN A 50 8.96 -9.93 -8.64
CA GLN A 50 9.58 -10.11 -7.33
C GLN A 50 11.11 -9.99 -7.41
N VAL A 51 11.73 -10.58 -8.43
CA VAL A 51 13.20 -10.61 -8.55
C VAL A 51 13.76 -9.19 -8.61
N TRP A 52 13.25 -8.31 -9.45
CA TRP A 52 13.76 -6.95 -9.52
C TRP A 52 13.27 -6.07 -8.35
N ALA A 53 12.15 -6.42 -7.70
CA ALA A 53 11.56 -5.61 -6.63
C ALA A 53 12.10 -5.92 -5.23
N THR A 54 12.56 -7.16 -4.98
CA THR A 54 12.92 -7.60 -3.61
C THR A 54 14.32 -8.21 -3.49
N SER A 55 15.16 -8.12 -4.52
CA SER A 55 16.53 -8.66 -4.48
C SER A 55 17.45 -7.79 -3.65
N PHE A 56 17.93 -8.33 -2.52
CA PHE A 56 18.96 -7.67 -1.71
C PHE A 56 20.37 -8.00 -2.23
N PRO A 57 21.31 -7.02 -2.18
CA PRO A 57 21.20 -5.67 -1.62
C PRO A 57 20.62 -4.63 -2.58
N SER A 58 20.18 -5.01 -3.77
CA SER A 58 19.76 -4.11 -4.85
C SER A 58 18.26 -3.75 -4.77
N PHE A 59 17.78 -3.42 -3.57
CA PHE A 59 16.38 -3.05 -3.35
C PHE A 59 16.08 -1.68 -3.97
N PRO A 60 15.17 -1.58 -4.97
CA PRO A 60 15.03 -0.38 -5.77
C PRO A 60 14.11 0.68 -5.18
N TYR A 61 13.32 0.34 -4.15
CA TYR A 61 12.39 1.27 -3.53
C TYR A 61 13.05 2.09 -2.44
N THR A 62 12.59 3.32 -2.29
CA THR A 62 13.10 4.27 -1.27
C THR A 62 11.95 5.01 -0.60
N THR A 63 12.28 5.92 0.30
CA THR A 63 11.32 6.76 1.01
C THR A 63 11.50 8.23 0.63
N ASN A 64 10.41 9.00 0.74
CA ASN A 64 10.45 10.45 0.61
C ASN A 64 11.10 11.11 1.85
N LYS A 65 11.23 12.44 1.83
CA LYS A 65 11.80 13.24 2.93
C LYS A 65 11.06 13.10 4.27
N LYS A 66 9.84 12.57 4.25
CA LYS A 66 9.03 12.28 5.46
C LYS A 66 9.18 10.84 5.94
N GLY A 67 10.04 10.04 5.32
CA GLY A 67 10.23 8.63 5.64
C GLY A 67 9.09 7.72 5.15
N GLN A 68 8.30 8.18 4.19
CA GLN A 68 7.17 7.43 3.62
C GLN A 68 7.58 6.86 2.25
N GLY A 69 7.26 5.61 2.01
CA GLY A 69 7.54 4.90 0.75
C GLY A 69 6.82 3.57 0.69
N PRO A 70 6.92 2.86 -0.45
CA PRO A 70 6.30 1.56 -0.62
C PRO A 70 6.85 0.52 0.36
N ALA A 71 5.97 -0.26 0.98
CA ALA A 71 6.34 -1.48 1.67
C ALA A 71 6.06 -2.66 0.74
N VAL A 72 7.08 -3.46 0.46
CA VAL A 72 7.00 -4.54 -0.52
C VAL A 72 7.20 -5.88 0.18
N GLY A 73 6.29 -6.81 -0.10
CA GLY A 73 6.38 -8.21 0.34
C GLY A 73 6.30 -9.15 -0.85
N GLY A 74 7.15 -10.18 -0.84
CA GLY A 74 7.11 -11.25 -1.83
C GLY A 74 6.29 -12.44 -1.34
N SER A 75 5.56 -13.06 -2.25
CA SER A 75 4.80 -14.28 -2.04
C SER A 75 5.25 -15.39 -2.98
N LEU A 76 4.73 -16.58 -2.83
CA LEU A 76 4.88 -17.63 -3.83
C LEU A 76 4.08 -17.27 -5.09
N PHE A 77 4.47 -17.85 -6.22
CA PHE A 77 3.88 -17.53 -7.53
C PHE A 77 2.37 -17.77 -7.57
N GLU A 78 1.92 -18.86 -6.98
CA GLU A 78 0.53 -19.30 -6.97
C GLU A 78 -0.35 -18.56 -5.96
N ASN A 79 0.20 -18.04 -4.86
CA ASN A 79 -0.58 -17.52 -3.73
C ASN A 79 -0.51 -16.01 -3.52
N ASN A 80 -0.08 -15.25 -4.53
CA ASN A 80 0.07 -13.80 -4.37
C ASN A 80 -1.25 -13.07 -4.11
N ALA A 81 -2.35 -13.55 -4.70
CA ALA A 81 -3.66 -12.96 -4.50
C ALA A 81 -4.12 -13.10 -3.04
N GLU A 82 -3.98 -14.28 -2.47
CA GLU A 82 -4.31 -14.58 -1.07
C GLU A 82 -3.41 -13.80 -0.11
N PHE A 83 -2.13 -13.71 -0.41
CA PHE A 83 -1.16 -12.92 0.36
C PHE A 83 -1.50 -11.44 0.35
N GLY A 84 -1.76 -10.86 -0.81
CA GLY A 84 -2.17 -9.46 -0.95
C GLY A 84 -3.51 -9.17 -0.29
N MET A 85 -4.47 -10.09 -0.39
CA MET A 85 -5.75 -9.99 0.33
C MET A 85 -5.53 -10.00 1.84
N GLY A 86 -4.66 -10.87 2.35
CA GLY A 86 -4.28 -10.90 3.76
C GLY A 86 -3.67 -9.59 4.26
N ILE A 87 -2.80 -8.96 3.44
CA ILE A 87 -2.24 -7.63 3.74
C ILE A 87 -3.36 -6.58 3.82
N CYS A 88 -4.32 -6.60 2.88
CA CYS A 88 -5.44 -5.66 2.87
C CYS A 88 -6.30 -5.81 4.12
N LEU A 89 -6.77 -7.01 4.39
CA LEU A 89 -7.61 -7.30 5.56
C LEU A 89 -6.90 -6.97 6.87
N GLY A 90 -5.60 -7.27 6.98
CA GLY A 90 -4.80 -6.91 8.15
C GLY A 90 -4.63 -5.41 8.34
N ALA A 91 -4.41 -4.66 7.25
CA ALA A 91 -4.33 -3.20 7.29
C ALA A 91 -5.67 -2.56 7.69
N ASP A 92 -6.77 -3.06 7.15
CA ASP A 92 -8.11 -2.59 7.46
C ASP A 92 -8.49 -2.91 8.91
N GLN A 93 -8.17 -4.10 9.41
CA GLN A 93 -8.40 -4.48 10.80
C GLN A 93 -7.67 -3.55 11.78
N GLN A 94 -6.40 -3.25 11.52
CA GLN A 94 -5.64 -2.33 12.37
C GLN A 94 -6.20 -0.92 12.31
N ARG A 95 -6.63 -0.48 11.14
CA ARG A 95 -7.22 0.84 10.94
C ARG A 95 -8.59 0.95 11.59
N ASN A 96 -9.42 -0.09 11.51
CA ASN A 96 -10.72 -0.14 12.18
C ASN A 96 -10.56 -0.14 13.72
N SER A 97 -9.57 -0.86 14.25
CA SER A 97 -9.27 -0.81 15.68
C SER A 97 -8.86 0.59 16.14
N LEU A 98 -8.09 1.31 15.31
CA LEU A 98 -7.74 2.71 15.56
C LEU A 98 -8.96 3.63 15.47
N CYS A 99 -9.87 3.40 14.51
CA CYS A 99 -11.12 4.14 14.34
C CYS A 99 -11.95 4.15 15.63
N LEU A 100 -12.16 2.97 16.22
CA LEU A 100 -12.90 2.85 17.49
C LEU A 100 -12.29 3.71 18.61
N ARG A 101 -10.96 3.76 18.71
CA ARG A 101 -10.30 4.60 19.73
C ARG A 101 -10.41 6.09 19.41
N VAL A 102 -10.37 6.46 18.14
CA VAL A 102 -10.57 7.86 17.72
C VAL A 102 -12.02 8.30 17.92
N GLU A 103 -13.01 7.42 17.76
CA GLU A 103 -14.41 7.68 18.10
C GLU A 103 -14.57 7.98 19.60
N GLU A 104 -13.93 7.19 20.47
CA GLU A 104 -13.91 7.43 21.92
C GLU A 104 -13.28 8.79 22.25
N ILE A 105 -12.16 9.15 21.59
CA ILE A 105 -11.51 10.46 21.75
C ILE A 105 -12.45 11.59 21.31
N ALA A 106 -13.10 11.47 20.16
CA ALA A 106 -14.03 12.49 19.66
C ALA A 106 -15.25 12.68 20.60
N ALA A 107 -15.71 11.60 21.24
CA ALA A 107 -16.84 11.67 22.17
C ALA A 107 -16.48 12.25 23.54
N GLN A 108 -15.34 11.85 24.12
CA GLN A 108 -15.04 12.01 25.54
C GLN A 108 -13.93 13.03 25.85
N SER A 109 -13.15 13.47 24.84
CA SER A 109 -12.03 14.38 25.09
C SER A 109 -12.49 15.71 25.68
N ASP A 110 -11.73 16.19 26.63
CA ASP A 110 -11.83 17.53 27.24
C ASP A 110 -11.11 18.61 26.41
N ASP A 111 -10.19 18.19 25.55
CA ASP A 111 -9.47 19.09 24.64
C ASP A 111 -10.26 19.29 23.34
N GLN A 112 -10.71 20.52 23.11
CA GLN A 112 -11.50 20.88 21.94
C GLN A 112 -10.72 20.73 20.63
N VAL A 113 -9.40 20.96 20.65
CA VAL A 113 -8.54 20.83 19.46
C VAL A 113 -8.43 19.37 19.05
N LEU A 114 -8.16 18.50 20.03
CA LEU A 114 -8.10 17.05 19.81
C LEU A 114 -9.46 16.49 19.35
N LYS A 115 -10.53 16.94 19.98
CA LYS A 115 -11.90 16.51 19.65
C LYS A 115 -12.28 16.88 18.22
N SER A 116 -11.98 18.11 17.79
CA SER A 116 -12.24 18.57 16.42
C SER A 116 -11.40 17.82 15.40
N ALA A 117 -10.11 17.61 15.68
CA ALA A 117 -9.22 16.87 14.78
C ALA A 117 -9.64 15.38 14.64
N ALA A 118 -10.10 14.76 15.72
CA ALA A 118 -10.62 13.41 15.71
C ALA A 118 -11.92 13.30 14.88
N ALA A 119 -12.85 14.23 15.05
CA ALA A 119 -14.09 14.29 14.29
C ALA A 119 -13.85 14.51 12.79
N ASP A 120 -12.91 15.39 12.45
CA ASP A 120 -12.52 15.65 11.06
C ASP A 120 -11.87 14.42 10.40
N TRP A 121 -11.01 13.71 11.14
CA TRP A 121 -10.42 12.46 10.64
C TRP A 121 -11.47 11.37 10.41
N LEU A 122 -12.44 11.22 11.30
CA LEU A 122 -13.55 10.27 11.16
C LEU A 122 -14.42 10.58 9.94
N ALA A 123 -14.69 11.87 9.69
CA ALA A 123 -15.46 12.31 8.51
C ALA A 123 -14.77 11.98 7.17
N HIS A 124 -13.43 11.91 7.18
CA HIS A 124 -12.62 11.60 5.99
C HIS A 124 -11.98 10.20 6.04
N PHE A 125 -12.52 9.30 6.88
CA PHE A 125 -11.95 7.98 7.10
C PHE A 125 -11.73 7.20 5.80
N ASP A 126 -12.68 7.22 4.87
CA ASP A 126 -12.59 6.48 3.60
C ASP A 126 -11.99 7.27 2.44
N ASP A 127 -11.77 8.57 2.59
CA ASP A 127 -11.18 9.38 1.54
C ASP A 127 -9.66 9.19 1.48
N LYS A 128 -9.19 8.63 0.37
CA LYS A 128 -7.78 8.26 0.15
C LYS A 128 -6.82 9.46 0.11
N GLU A 129 -7.27 10.61 -0.32
CA GLU A 129 -6.42 11.81 -0.43
C GLU A 129 -6.60 12.76 0.77
N ALA A 130 -7.84 13.02 1.17
CA ALA A 130 -8.13 13.89 2.31
C ALA A 130 -7.54 13.32 3.61
N THR A 131 -7.54 11.98 3.76
CA THR A 131 -6.97 11.30 4.94
C THR A 131 -5.50 11.69 5.21
N LYS A 132 -4.71 12.08 4.20
CA LYS A 132 -3.31 12.53 4.40
C LYS A 132 -3.24 13.80 5.24
N ALA A 133 -4.02 14.82 4.88
CA ALA A 133 -4.00 16.12 5.56
C ALA A 133 -4.60 16.02 6.97
N VAL A 134 -5.78 15.40 7.09
CA VAL A 134 -6.46 15.24 8.39
C VAL A 134 -5.68 14.35 9.35
N SER A 135 -4.93 13.36 8.83
CA SER A 135 -4.05 12.52 9.65
C SER A 135 -2.88 13.30 10.26
N GLU A 136 -2.28 14.23 9.54
CA GLU A 136 -1.20 15.07 10.09
C GLU A 136 -1.75 16.01 11.18
N THR A 137 -2.94 16.57 10.98
CA THR A 137 -3.62 17.40 11.99
C THR A 137 -3.94 16.60 13.25
N LEU A 138 -4.55 15.42 13.10
CA LEU A 138 -4.85 14.55 14.23
C LEU A 138 -3.58 14.10 14.96
N LYS A 139 -2.55 13.72 14.22
CA LYS A 139 -1.25 13.33 14.78
C LYS A 139 -0.66 14.46 15.63
N ALA A 140 -0.66 15.70 15.14
CA ALA A 140 -0.18 16.83 15.92
C ALA A 140 -1.01 17.06 17.20
N ALA A 141 -2.34 16.96 17.12
CA ALA A 141 -3.22 17.08 18.28
C ALA A 141 -2.99 15.96 19.30
N LEU A 142 -2.82 14.69 18.83
CA LEU A 142 -2.50 13.56 19.69
C LEU A 142 -1.20 13.78 20.48
N TYR A 143 -0.13 14.25 19.84
CA TYR A 143 1.15 14.48 20.52
C TYR A 143 1.12 15.67 21.50
N ASN A 144 0.27 16.67 21.26
CA ASN A 144 0.12 17.83 22.13
C ASN A 144 -0.81 17.60 23.32
N TYR A 145 -1.61 16.53 23.30
CA TYR A 145 -2.56 16.24 24.38
C TYR A 145 -1.83 15.83 25.69
N THR A 146 -2.17 16.49 26.77
CA THR A 146 -1.60 16.24 28.12
C THR A 146 -2.67 15.89 29.16
N GLY A 147 -3.96 15.84 28.76
CA GLY A 147 -5.06 15.48 29.63
C GLY A 147 -5.05 14.01 30.04
N THR A 148 -5.92 13.65 30.97
CA THR A 148 -6.00 12.30 31.55
C THR A 148 -7.26 11.54 31.13
N ILE A 149 -8.30 12.22 30.66
CA ILE A 149 -9.62 11.63 30.42
C ILE A 149 -9.57 10.55 29.35
N VAL A 150 -8.87 10.82 28.24
CA VAL A 150 -8.70 9.88 27.10
C VAL A 150 -7.23 9.43 26.93
N ALA A 151 -6.46 9.40 28.01
CA ALA A 151 -5.03 9.13 27.97
C ALA A 151 -4.68 7.75 27.39
N GLU A 152 -5.47 6.72 27.68
CA GLU A 152 -5.30 5.37 27.17
C GLU A 152 -5.53 5.32 25.65
N GLN A 153 -6.64 5.91 25.18
CA GLN A 153 -6.98 5.97 23.75
C GLN A 153 -5.94 6.76 22.96
N VAL A 154 -5.50 7.88 23.52
CA VAL A 154 -4.42 8.69 22.94
C VAL A 154 -3.10 7.92 22.91
N GLY A 155 -2.77 7.18 23.95
CA GLY A 155 -1.60 6.29 24.00
C GLY A 155 -1.63 5.26 22.86
N PHE A 156 -2.75 4.54 22.74
CA PHE A 156 -2.95 3.59 21.63
C PHE A 156 -2.85 4.24 20.27
N ALA A 157 -3.48 5.42 20.08
CA ALA A 157 -3.43 6.13 18.81
C ALA A 157 -2.00 6.62 18.45
N ARG A 158 -1.21 7.06 19.45
CA ARG A 158 0.20 7.45 19.25
C ARG A 158 1.08 6.28 18.78
N GLU A 159 0.88 5.10 19.32
CA GLU A 159 1.61 3.89 18.91
C GLU A 159 1.22 3.43 17.49
N ASN A 160 -0.01 3.76 17.07
CA ASN A 160 -0.60 3.33 15.81
C ASN A 160 -0.73 4.44 14.75
N VAL A 161 -0.01 5.55 14.88
CA VAL A 161 -0.10 6.70 13.95
C VAL A 161 0.18 6.34 12.48
N LYS A 162 0.93 5.27 12.23
CA LYS A 162 1.22 4.75 10.87
C LYS A 162 -0.05 4.27 10.14
N HIS A 163 -1.14 3.99 10.86
CA HIS A 163 -2.43 3.54 10.33
C HIS A 163 -3.45 4.67 10.16
N LEU A 164 -3.14 5.90 10.55
CA LEU A 164 -4.04 7.04 10.36
C LEU A 164 -4.31 7.30 8.87
N VAL A 165 -3.28 7.26 8.03
CA VAL A 165 -3.43 7.41 6.58
C VAL A 165 -3.93 6.11 5.96
N LYS A 166 -4.99 6.19 5.14
CA LYS A 166 -5.53 5.04 4.41
C LYS A 166 -4.48 4.50 3.43
N LYS A 167 -4.11 3.23 3.59
CA LYS A 167 -3.13 2.57 2.72
C LYS A 167 -3.76 2.22 1.37
N SER A 168 -2.91 2.18 0.35
CA SER A 168 -3.25 1.66 -0.97
C SER A 168 -2.58 0.30 -1.13
N VAL A 169 -3.36 -0.76 -1.23
CA VAL A 169 -2.85 -2.12 -1.36
C VAL A 169 -2.83 -2.52 -2.83
N TRP A 170 -1.69 -3.04 -3.27
CA TRP A 170 -1.43 -3.43 -4.64
C TRP A 170 -0.89 -4.85 -4.72
N MET A 171 -1.33 -5.59 -5.71
CA MET A 171 -0.76 -6.88 -6.10
C MET A 171 -0.07 -6.71 -7.44
N PHE A 172 1.21 -7.05 -7.50
CA PHE A 172 2.02 -7.04 -8.72
C PHE A 172 2.38 -8.46 -9.12
N GLY A 173 2.22 -8.78 -10.37
CA GLY A 173 2.65 -10.06 -10.92
C GLY A 173 2.52 -10.10 -12.44
N GLY A 174 3.13 -11.11 -13.07
CA GLY A 174 3.07 -11.33 -14.50
C GLY A 174 1.80 -12.07 -14.95
N ASP A 175 1.70 -12.24 -16.25
CA ASP A 175 0.64 -12.98 -16.94
C ASP A 175 0.51 -14.43 -16.45
N GLY A 176 1.62 -15.12 -16.23
CA GLY A 176 1.60 -16.50 -15.72
C GLY A 176 1.00 -16.64 -14.32
N TRP A 177 1.19 -15.65 -13.46
CA TRP A 177 0.48 -15.60 -12.20
C TRP A 177 -1.02 -15.33 -12.41
N ALA A 178 -1.34 -14.25 -13.10
CA ALA A 178 -2.70 -13.73 -13.13
C ALA A 178 -3.65 -14.56 -14.00
N TYR A 179 -3.15 -15.17 -15.09
CA TYR A 179 -3.99 -15.87 -16.07
C TYR A 179 -3.90 -17.40 -15.98
N ASP A 180 -2.91 -17.93 -15.28
CA ASP A 180 -2.70 -19.37 -15.14
C ASP A 180 -2.78 -19.81 -13.67
N ILE A 181 -1.62 -20.00 -13.03
CA ILE A 181 -1.55 -20.69 -11.74
C ILE A 181 -2.20 -19.93 -10.58
N GLY A 182 -2.20 -18.60 -10.62
CA GLY A 182 -2.81 -17.73 -9.61
C GLY A 182 -4.22 -17.24 -9.94
N PHE A 183 -4.78 -17.64 -11.09
CA PHE A 183 -6.06 -17.13 -11.59
C PHE A 183 -7.21 -17.30 -10.59
N GLY A 184 -7.34 -18.45 -9.96
CA GLY A 184 -8.41 -18.71 -8.98
C GLY A 184 -8.38 -17.75 -7.78
N GLY A 185 -7.18 -17.41 -7.29
CA GLY A 185 -7.01 -16.41 -6.24
C GLY A 185 -7.36 -15.00 -6.71
N VAL A 186 -6.92 -14.62 -7.92
CA VAL A 186 -7.24 -13.31 -8.52
C VAL A 186 -8.75 -13.15 -8.72
N ASP A 187 -9.40 -14.18 -9.26
CA ASP A 187 -10.87 -14.19 -9.46
C ASP A 187 -11.60 -14.00 -8.12
N HIS A 188 -11.19 -14.73 -7.09
CA HIS A 188 -11.77 -14.61 -5.75
C HIS A 188 -11.58 -13.18 -5.18
N VAL A 189 -10.40 -12.61 -5.30
CA VAL A 189 -10.13 -11.24 -4.82
C VAL A 189 -11.00 -10.22 -5.54
N LEU A 190 -11.14 -10.33 -6.86
CA LEU A 190 -12.03 -9.45 -7.65
C LEU A 190 -13.49 -9.62 -7.21
N ALA A 191 -13.94 -10.85 -6.99
CA ALA A 191 -15.29 -11.14 -6.53
C ALA A 191 -15.57 -10.66 -5.10
N SER A 192 -14.53 -10.53 -4.25
CA SER A 192 -14.66 -10.12 -2.85
C SER A 192 -15.07 -8.66 -2.65
N GLY A 193 -14.86 -7.80 -3.65
CA GLY A 193 -15.15 -6.36 -3.58
C GLY A 193 -14.24 -5.58 -2.63
N GLN A 194 -13.12 -6.14 -2.18
CA GLN A 194 -12.15 -5.46 -1.35
C GLN A 194 -11.44 -4.32 -2.11
N ASP A 195 -11.02 -3.27 -1.40
CA ASP A 195 -10.31 -2.12 -1.96
C ASP A 195 -8.84 -2.46 -2.26
N ILE A 196 -8.63 -3.31 -3.24
CA ILE A 196 -7.32 -3.81 -3.69
C ILE A 196 -7.10 -3.44 -5.15
N ASN A 197 -5.89 -3.06 -5.49
CA ASN A 197 -5.48 -2.79 -6.85
C ASN A 197 -4.64 -3.96 -7.37
N ILE A 198 -4.94 -4.44 -8.56
CA ILE A 198 -4.20 -5.53 -9.20
C ILE A 198 -3.50 -4.97 -10.44
N MET A 199 -2.18 -5.14 -10.49
CA MET A 199 -1.34 -4.75 -11.62
C MET A 199 -0.75 -5.99 -12.26
N VAL A 200 -1.23 -6.34 -13.43
CA VAL A 200 -0.68 -7.44 -14.22
C VAL A 200 0.31 -6.88 -15.23
N PHE A 201 1.54 -7.32 -15.14
CA PHE A 201 2.57 -7.08 -16.15
C PHE A 201 2.49 -8.18 -17.20
N ASP A 202 1.68 -7.98 -18.23
CA ASP A 202 1.51 -8.93 -19.31
C ASP A 202 2.71 -8.84 -20.27
N THR A 203 3.69 -9.69 -20.04
CA THR A 203 4.92 -9.76 -20.82
C THR A 203 4.85 -10.83 -21.91
N CYS A 204 3.78 -11.63 -21.91
CA CYS A 204 3.58 -12.79 -22.79
C CYS A 204 4.69 -13.84 -22.73
N LEU A 205 5.56 -13.78 -21.72
CA LEU A 205 6.71 -14.70 -21.63
C LEU A 205 6.29 -16.16 -21.47
N LEU A 206 5.19 -16.41 -20.78
CA LEU A 206 4.68 -17.76 -20.57
C LEU A 206 4.23 -18.40 -21.90
N TYR A 207 3.63 -17.60 -22.79
CA TYR A 207 3.12 -18.06 -24.08
C TYR A 207 4.20 -18.10 -25.18
N THR A 208 5.23 -17.29 -25.04
CA THR A 208 6.30 -17.15 -26.04
C THR A 208 7.57 -17.93 -25.71
N SER A 209 7.72 -18.38 -24.43
CA SER A 209 8.84 -19.21 -24.04
C SER A 209 8.63 -20.65 -24.48
N PRO A 210 9.61 -21.29 -25.13
CA PRO A 210 9.49 -22.69 -25.53
C PRO A 210 9.30 -23.57 -24.28
N SER A 211 8.20 -24.30 -24.25
CA SER A 211 7.92 -25.32 -23.23
C SER A 211 8.75 -26.60 -23.50
N PRO A 212 9.14 -27.38 -22.48
CA PRO A 212 9.71 -28.71 -22.70
C PRO A 212 8.81 -29.63 -23.53
N ARG A 213 7.51 -29.31 -23.68
CA ARG A 213 6.58 -30.06 -24.56
C ARG A 213 6.73 -29.65 -26.03
N ASP A 214 7.23 -28.46 -26.32
CA ASP A 214 7.39 -27.94 -27.69
C ASP A 214 8.67 -28.44 -28.35
N THR A 215 9.55 -29.10 -27.62
CA THR A 215 10.82 -29.65 -28.07
C THR A 215 10.77 -31.15 -28.43
N ARG A 216 9.56 -31.71 -28.59
CA ARG A 216 9.36 -33.11 -28.98
C ARG A 216 8.96 -33.26 -30.41
#